data_380d6b04c43b5cd33692215223caf8f6
#
_entry.id   380d6b04c43b5cd33692215223caf8f6
#
_cell.length_a   1.000
_cell.length_b   1.000
_cell.length_c   1.000
_cell.angle_alpha   90.00
_cell.angle_beta   90.00
_cell.angle_gamma   90.00
#
_symmetry.space_group_name_H-M   'P 1'
#
loop_
_entity.id
_entity.type
_entity.pdbx_description
1 polymer ?
#
loop_
_entity_poly.entity_id
_entity_poly.type
_entity_poly.pdbx_seq_one_letter_code
_entity_poly.pdbx_strand_id
1 'polypeptide(L)'
;VLMMSTNNILSPSNGKPIIVPSQDMILGIYYLSQPPSQEDKVEGYFTNTSEIEHALEIGEINVHSRIVSRFETLDENGNNKLEKYTSTAGRFLLASLLPKNINNKFSLIDRLLPKKIVSEIIDHVFRFSGQKNTVIFCDKLKDLGFKHAFKAGISCLLYTSDAADEQ
;
A
#
# COMPACT_ATOMS: atom_id res chain seq x y z
N VAL A 1 15.84 11.73 10.23
CA VAL A 1 14.92 10.79 9.63
C VAL A 1 13.63 11.48 9.22
N LEU A 2 12.94 12.03 10.18
CA LEU A 2 11.74 12.81 9.89
C LEU A 2 12.08 14.06 9.09
N MET A 3 13.24 14.61 9.31
CA MET A 3 13.71 15.79 8.62
C MET A 3 13.92 15.55 7.13
N MET A 4 14.34 14.36 6.75
CA MET A 4 14.53 14.04 5.35
C MET A 4 13.21 14.01 4.58
N SER A 5 12.17 13.42 5.17
CA SER A 5 10.86 13.39 4.55
C SER A 5 10.29 14.79 4.39
N THR A 6 10.39 15.60 5.44
CA THR A 6 9.84 16.96 5.41
C THR A 6 10.61 17.89 4.49
N ASN A 7 11.92 17.73 4.39
CA ASN A 7 12.75 18.60 3.59
C ASN A 7 12.69 18.31 2.10
N ASN A 8 12.34 17.09 1.72
CA ASN A 8 12.41 16.64 0.34
C ASN A 8 11.07 16.33 -0.30
N ILE A 9 9.99 16.81 0.30
CA ILE A 9 8.66 16.47 -0.22
C ILE A 9 8.27 17.25 -1.45
N LEU A 10 8.77 18.47 -1.60
CA LEU A 10 8.43 19.33 -2.71
C LEU A 10 9.66 19.73 -3.52
N SER A 11 9.49 19.76 -4.84
CA SER A 11 10.50 20.35 -5.71
C SER A 11 10.47 21.87 -5.56
N PRO A 12 11.62 22.53 -5.34
CA PRO A 12 11.67 23.97 -5.23
C PRO A 12 11.20 24.71 -6.48
N SER A 13 11.33 24.10 -7.65
CA SER A 13 11.06 24.77 -8.91
C SER A 13 9.61 24.63 -9.37
N ASN A 14 8.91 23.56 -9.04
CA ASN A 14 7.58 23.32 -9.60
C ASN A 14 6.54 22.85 -8.57
N GLY A 15 6.91 22.74 -7.31
CA GLY A 15 5.99 22.34 -6.26
C GLY A 15 5.54 20.89 -6.30
N LYS A 16 6.08 20.08 -7.17
CA LYS A 16 5.75 18.66 -7.25
C LYS A 16 6.48 17.87 -6.17
N PRO A 17 5.91 16.75 -5.70
CA PRO A 17 6.61 15.90 -4.76
C PRO A 17 7.95 15.41 -5.33
N ILE A 18 9.01 15.55 -4.56
CA ILE A 18 10.35 15.10 -4.95
C ILE A 18 10.80 13.89 -4.15
N ILE A 19 9.96 13.37 -3.28
CA ILE A 19 10.28 12.14 -2.57
C ILE A 19 10.45 11.02 -3.58
N VAL A 20 11.64 10.46 -3.59
CA VAL A 20 11.92 9.26 -4.37
C VAL A 20 11.84 8.10 -3.39
N PRO A 21 10.86 7.20 -3.53
CA PRO A 21 10.76 6.06 -2.64
C PRO A 21 12.04 5.23 -2.67
N SER A 22 12.49 4.77 -1.50
CA SER A 22 13.66 3.90 -1.44
C SER A 22 13.37 2.56 -2.10
N GLN A 23 14.41 1.89 -2.55
CA GLN A 23 14.28 0.59 -3.19
C GLN A 23 13.61 -0.44 -2.26
N ASP A 24 13.95 -0.42 -0.97
CA ASP A 24 13.38 -1.35 0.00
C ASP A 24 11.90 -1.09 0.23
N MET A 25 11.52 0.18 0.31
CA MET A 25 10.11 0.56 0.42
C MET A 25 9.31 0.09 -0.79
N ILE A 26 9.83 0.31 -1.98
CA ILE A 26 9.19 -0.11 -3.22
C ILE A 26 9.05 -1.63 -3.29
N LEU A 27 10.08 -2.35 -2.88
CA LEU A 27 10.03 -3.81 -2.84
C LEU A 27 8.90 -4.31 -1.93
N GLY A 28 8.79 -3.73 -0.74
CA GLY A 28 7.75 -4.10 0.22
C GLY A 28 6.35 -3.78 -0.28
N ILE A 29 6.16 -2.62 -0.88
CA ILE A 29 4.86 -2.22 -1.43
C ILE A 29 4.49 -3.10 -2.61
N TYR A 30 5.43 -3.37 -3.49
CA TYR A 30 5.20 -4.26 -4.63
C TYR A 30 4.81 -5.66 -4.16
N TYR A 31 5.49 -6.16 -3.15
CA TYR A 31 5.18 -7.45 -2.54
C TYR A 31 3.75 -7.49 -2.00
N LEU A 32 3.34 -6.45 -1.27
CA LEU A 32 1.97 -6.34 -0.74
C LEU A 32 0.91 -6.24 -1.82
N SER A 33 1.27 -5.70 -2.98
CA SER A 33 0.32 -5.45 -4.06
C SER A 33 0.18 -6.62 -5.04
N GLN A 34 0.87 -7.72 -4.80
CA GLN A 34 0.79 -8.90 -5.66
C GLN A 34 -0.65 -9.44 -5.72
N PRO A 35 -1.05 -10.04 -6.86
CA PRO A 35 -2.38 -10.61 -6.98
C PRO A 35 -2.58 -11.78 -6.01
N PRO A 36 -3.83 -12.21 -5.78
CA PRO A 36 -4.09 -13.30 -4.84
C PRO A 36 -3.38 -14.58 -5.24
N SER A 37 -2.93 -15.31 -4.23
CA SER A 37 -2.31 -16.63 -4.43
C SER A 37 -3.29 -17.64 -5.02
N GLN A 38 -4.57 -17.50 -4.66
CA GLN A 38 -5.64 -18.35 -5.18
C GLN A 38 -6.80 -17.44 -5.58
N GLU A 39 -7.02 -17.30 -6.87
CA GLU A 39 -8.04 -16.40 -7.38
C GLU A 39 -9.46 -16.90 -7.18
N ASP A 40 -9.62 -18.22 -7.08
CA ASP A 40 -10.94 -18.84 -7.03
C ASP A 40 -11.48 -19.04 -5.62
N LYS A 41 -10.67 -18.72 -4.59
CA LYS A 41 -11.06 -19.00 -3.21
C LYS A 41 -10.95 -17.75 -2.34
N VAL A 42 -12.04 -17.39 -1.70
CA VAL A 42 -12.04 -16.34 -0.68
C VAL A 42 -11.68 -16.99 0.65
N GLU A 43 -10.62 -16.50 1.27
CA GLU A 43 -10.08 -17.09 2.51
C GLU A 43 -10.63 -16.44 3.78
N GLY A 44 -11.34 -15.33 3.66
CA GLY A 44 -11.94 -14.69 4.83
C GLY A 44 -12.86 -13.54 4.48
N TYR A 45 -13.72 -13.21 5.43
CA TYR A 45 -14.67 -12.10 5.35
C TYR A 45 -14.46 -11.20 6.56
N PHE A 46 -14.32 -9.91 6.33
CA PHE A 46 -14.00 -8.95 7.39
C PHE A 46 -14.89 -7.72 7.28
N THR A 47 -15.02 -6.97 8.38
CA THR A 47 -15.82 -5.75 8.41
C THR A 47 -14.95 -4.48 8.37
N ASN A 48 -13.70 -4.59 8.75
CA ASN A 48 -12.78 -3.44 8.75
C ASN A 48 -11.32 -3.89 8.69
N THR A 49 -10.44 -2.90 8.52
CA THR A 49 -9.00 -3.16 8.40
C THR A 49 -8.39 -3.72 9.68
N SER A 50 -8.92 -3.33 10.86
CA SER A 50 -8.41 -3.84 12.13
C SER A 50 -8.57 -5.35 12.26
N GLU A 51 -9.70 -5.89 11.78
CA GLU A 51 -9.91 -7.33 11.75
C GLU A 51 -8.94 -8.02 10.79
N ILE A 52 -8.64 -7.38 9.66
CA ILE A 52 -7.67 -7.91 8.69
C ILE A 52 -6.28 -7.97 9.33
N GLU A 53 -5.86 -6.90 9.99
CA GLU A 53 -4.57 -6.85 10.68
C GLU A 53 -4.46 -7.93 11.74
N HIS A 54 -5.51 -8.12 12.51
CA HIS A 54 -5.53 -9.15 13.55
C HIS A 54 -5.41 -10.56 12.96
N ALA A 55 -6.14 -10.83 11.89
CA ALA A 55 -6.07 -12.13 11.21
C ALA A 55 -4.68 -12.40 10.62
N LEU A 56 -4.02 -11.35 10.14
CA LEU A 56 -2.65 -11.46 9.66
C LEU A 56 -1.67 -11.77 10.81
N GLU A 57 -1.86 -11.14 11.97
CA GLU A 57 -0.99 -11.35 13.13
C GLU A 57 -1.08 -12.76 13.66
N ILE A 58 -2.29 -13.33 13.72
CA ILE A 58 -2.49 -14.69 14.23
C ILE A 58 -2.28 -15.76 13.17
N GLY A 59 -2.01 -15.38 11.93
CA GLY A 59 -1.69 -16.32 10.86
C GLY A 59 -2.89 -16.99 10.20
N GLU A 60 -4.10 -16.53 10.43
CA GLU A 60 -5.29 -17.05 9.74
C GLU A 60 -5.25 -16.80 8.24
N ILE A 61 -4.70 -15.66 7.85
CA ILE A 61 -4.52 -15.26 6.46
C ILE A 61 -3.11 -14.73 6.26
N ASN A 62 -2.69 -14.61 5.02
CA ASN A 62 -1.44 -13.94 4.68
C ASN A 62 -1.75 -12.73 3.78
N VAL A 63 -0.73 -11.93 3.49
CA VAL A 63 -0.92 -10.68 2.72
C VAL A 63 -1.42 -10.91 1.30
N HIS A 64 -1.25 -12.10 0.76
CA HIS A 64 -1.74 -12.46 -0.58
C HIS A 64 -3.03 -13.29 -0.55
N SER A 65 -3.63 -13.47 0.63
CA SER A 65 -4.92 -14.15 0.73
C SER A 65 -6.03 -13.30 0.11
N ARG A 66 -6.84 -13.94 -0.72
CA ARG A 66 -8.00 -13.27 -1.30
C ARG A 66 -9.09 -13.20 -0.24
N ILE A 67 -9.51 -11.99 0.10
CA ILE A 67 -10.50 -11.76 1.15
C ILE A 67 -11.59 -10.80 0.67
N VAL A 68 -12.70 -10.80 1.38
CA VAL A 68 -13.77 -9.83 1.20
C VAL A 68 -13.85 -9.00 2.46
N SER A 69 -13.86 -7.69 2.33
CA SER A 69 -14.03 -6.79 3.47
C SER A 69 -14.80 -5.56 3.06
N ARG A 70 -15.46 -4.97 4.04
CA ARG A 70 -16.01 -3.64 3.88
C ARG A 70 -14.88 -2.64 4.01
N PHE A 71 -14.98 -1.58 3.24
CA PHE A 71 -13.99 -0.52 3.26
C PHE A 71 -14.68 0.83 3.11
N GLU A 72 -14.38 1.76 4.02
CA GLU A 72 -14.96 3.09 3.99
C GLU A 72 -14.13 4.00 3.11
N THR A 73 -14.79 4.67 2.18
CA THR A 73 -14.16 5.63 1.28
C THR A 73 -15.13 6.78 1.03
N LEU A 74 -14.70 7.78 0.29
CA LEU A 74 -15.57 8.86 -0.16
C LEU A 74 -16.02 8.58 -1.59
N ASP A 75 -17.27 8.93 -1.89
CA ASP A 75 -17.77 8.90 -3.26
C ASP A 75 -17.33 10.17 -4.01
N GLU A 76 -17.75 10.29 -5.26
CA GLU A 76 -17.42 11.45 -6.09
C GLU A 76 -17.95 12.76 -5.53
N ASN A 77 -19.00 12.70 -4.71
CA ASN A 77 -19.61 13.87 -4.10
C ASN A 77 -19.04 14.20 -2.71
N GLY A 78 -18.06 13.41 -2.25
CA GLY A 78 -17.46 13.61 -0.96
C GLY A 78 -18.21 13.01 0.21
N ASN A 79 -19.20 12.16 -0.04
CA ASN A 79 -19.96 11.48 0.99
C ASN A 79 -19.30 10.17 1.39
N ASN A 80 -19.43 9.81 2.66
CA ASN A 80 -18.91 8.54 3.14
C ASN A 80 -19.66 7.37 2.49
N LYS A 81 -18.90 6.39 2.05
CA LYS A 81 -19.41 5.23 1.35
C LYS A 81 -18.73 3.99 1.92
N LEU A 82 -19.54 3.04 2.39
CA LEU A 82 -19.05 1.78 2.91
C LEU A 82 -19.44 0.68 1.94
N GLU A 83 -18.47 0.11 1.24
CA GLU A 83 -18.71 -0.94 0.27
C GLU A 83 -17.89 -2.18 0.55
N LYS A 84 -18.37 -3.30 0.03
CA LYS A 84 -17.60 -4.54 0.06
C LYS A 84 -16.70 -4.60 -1.16
N TYR A 85 -15.45 -4.96 -0.91
CA TYR A 85 -14.47 -5.20 -1.96
C TYR A 85 -13.86 -6.58 -1.80
N THR A 86 -13.49 -7.18 -2.90
CA THR A 86 -12.77 -8.46 -2.91
C THR A 86 -11.37 -8.20 -3.44
N SER A 87 -10.37 -8.44 -2.61
CA SER A 87 -8.98 -8.23 -2.99
C SER A 87 -8.07 -8.97 -2.01
N THR A 88 -6.79 -8.61 -1.98
CA THR A 88 -5.85 -9.22 -1.04
C THR A 88 -5.77 -8.40 0.24
N ALA A 89 -5.38 -9.08 1.33
CA ALA A 89 -5.15 -8.40 2.61
C ALA A 89 -4.13 -7.27 2.47
N GLY A 90 -3.04 -7.50 1.70
CA GLY A 90 -2.02 -6.48 1.47
C GLY A 90 -2.55 -5.22 0.82
N ARG A 91 -3.42 -5.38 -0.18
CA ARG A 91 -4.03 -4.23 -0.85
C ARG A 91 -4.97 -3.46 0.06
N PHE A 92 -5.71 -4.15 0.94
CA PHE A 92 -6.53 -3.48 1.95
C PHE A 92 -5.67 -2.67 2.92
N LEU A 93 -4.54 -3.21 3.37
CA LEU A 93 -3.62 -2.47 4.23
C LEU A 93 -3.11 -1.20 3.56
N LEU A 94 -2.72 -1.31 2.30
CA LEU A 94 -2.23 -0.16 1.53
C LEU A 94 -3.32 0.90 1.36
N ALA A 95 -4.53 0.49 1.04
CA ALA A 95 -5.65 1.42 0.86
C ALA A 95 -5.98 2.16 2.16
N SER A 96 -5.83 1.49 3.30
CA SER A 96 -6.12 2.09 4.61
C SER A 96 -5.15 3.22 4.99
N LEU A 97 -4.00 3.30 4.32
CA LEU A 97 -3.01 4.36 4.57
C LEU A 97 -3.38 5.69 3.93
N LEU A 98 -4.26 5.68 2.93
CA LEU A 98 -4.63 6.89 2.22
C LEU A 98 -5.36 7.88 3.14
N PRO A 99 -5.15 9.20 2.95
CA PRO A 99 -5.90 10.21 3.70
C PRO A 99 -7.40 10.08 3.53
N LYS A 100 -8.15 10.52 4.53
CA LYS A 100 -9.62 10.37 4.54
C LYS A 100 -10.31 11.11 3.41
N ASN A 101 -9.73 12.21 2.94
CA ASN A 101 -10.35 13.04 1.91
C ASN A 101 -10.06 12.60 0.46
N ILE A 102 -9.40 11.47 0.29
CA ILE A 102 -9.19 10.90 -1.04
C ILE A 102 -10.43 10.10 -1.45
N ASN A 103 -10.96 10.40 -2.63
CA ASN A 103 -12.11 9.68 -3.18
C ASN A 103 -11.65 8.35 -3.80
N ASN A 104 -12.54 7.37 -3.76
CA ASN A 104 -12.31 6.07 -4.42
C ASN A 104 -10.95 5.44 -4.08
N LYS A 105 -10.60 5.45 -2.80
CA LYS A 105 -9.31 4.97 -2.32
C LYS A 105 -8.96 3.58 -2.83
N PHE A 106 -9.91 2.67 -2.79
CA PHE A 106 -9.64 1.29 -3.13
C PHE A 106 -9.28 1.13 -4.60
N SER A 107 -9.91 1.89 -5.48
CA SER A 107 -9.62 1.85 -6.92
C SER A 107 -8.20 2.31 -7.25
N LEU A 108 -7.63 3.20 -6.43
CA LEU A 108 -6.26 3.66 -6.62
C LEU A 108 -5.25 2.58 -6.28
N ILE A 109 -5.57 1.71 -5.35
CA ILE A 109 -4.63 0.78 -4.72
C ILE A 109 -4.80 -0.65 -5.23
N ASP A 110 -6.00 -1.02 -5.71
CA ASP A 110 -6.33 -2.41 -6.05
C ASP A 110 -5.70 -2.86 -7.38
N ARG A 111 -4.36 -2.83 -7.41
CA ARG A 111 -3.56 -3.22 -8.58
C ARG A 111 -2.11 -3.43 -8.15
N LEU A 112 -1.28 -3.92 -9.05
CA LEU A 112 0.14 -3.97 -8.81
C LEU A 112 0.71 -2.56 -8.70
N LEU A 113 1.61 -2.36 -7.75
CA LEU A 113 2.16 -1.06 -7.43
C LEU A 113 3.68 -1.02 -7.62
N PRO A 114 4.16 -0.99 -8.88
CA PRO A 114 5.58 -0.73 -9.13
C PRO A 114 5.91 0.73 -8.80
N LYS A 115 7.18 1.07 -8.81
CA LYS A 115 7.68 2.40 -8.45
C LYS A 115 6.92 3.53 -9.14
N LYS A 116 6.67 3.38 -10.44
CA LYS A 116 5.96 4.41 -11.23
C LYS A 116 4.58 4.68 -10.66
N ILE A 117 3.83 3.62 -10.36
CA ILE A 117 2.47 3.75 -9.85
C ILE A 117 2.47 4.31 -8.43
N VAL A 118 3.42 3.89 -7.60
CA VAL A 118 3.56 4.46 -6.25
C VAL A 118 3.79 5.97 -6.33
N SER A 119 4.65 6.41 -7.24
CA SER A 119 4.92 7.83 -7.45
C SER A 119 3.68 8.59 -7.91
N GLU A 120 2.88 7.99 -8.79
CA GLU A 120 1.62 8.58 -9.25
C GLU A 120 0.61 8.71 -8.10
N ILE A 121 0.55 7.72 -7.21
CA ILE A 121 -0.34 7.76 -6.06
C ILE A 121 0.09 8.85 -5.09
N ILE A 122 1.38 8.98 -4.84
CA ILE A 122 1.91 10.06 -3.99
C ILE A 122 1.56 11.43 -4.57
N ASP A 123 1.73 11.59 -5.88
CA ASP A 123 1.36 12.84 -6.56
C ASP A 123 -0.14 13.13 -6.44
N HIS A 124 -0.96 12.11 -6.62
CA HIS A 124 -2.42 12.23 -6.46
C HIS A 124 -2.79 12.68 -5.04
N VAL A 125 -2.18 12.07 -4.03
CA VAL A 125 -2.41 12.45 -2.64
C VAL A 125 -1.99 13.89 -2.39
N PHE A 126 -0.86 14.30 -2.96
CA PHE A 126 -0.39 15.68 -2.83
C PHE A 126 -1.39 16.68 -3.42
N ARG A 127 -1.90 16.39 -4.60
CA ARG A 127 -2.86 17.28 -5.28
C ARG A 127 -4.18 17.44 -4.54
N PHE A 128 -4.67 16.36 -3.92
CA PHE A 128 -6.00 16.35 -3.32
C PHE A 128 -6.00 16.53 -1.80
N SER A 129 -4.89 16.24 -1.14
CA SER A 129 -4.82 16.30 0.33
C SER A 129 -3.81 17.30 0.87
N GLY A 130 -2.95 17.83 0.01
CA GLY A 130 -1.95 18.82 0.41
C GLY A 130 -0.70 18.19 1.02
N GLN A 131 0.26 19.06 1.34
CA GLN A 131 1.60 18.65 1.78
C GLN A 131 1.58 17.86 3.08
N LYS A 132 0.86 18.33 4.08
CA LYS A 132 0.84 17.71 5.41
C LYS A 132 0.37 16.26 5.35
N ASN A 133 -0.75 16.04 4.67
CA ASN A 133 -1.32 14.69 4.54
C ASN A 133 -0.46 13.79 3.68
N THR A 134 0.24 14.36 2.71
CA THR A 134 1.17 13.61 1.88
C THR A 134 2.39 13.14 2.67
N VAL A 135 2.91 13.97 3.57
CA VAL A 135 4.01 13.59 4.46
C VAL A 135 3.59 12.42 5.34
N ILE A 136 2.42 12.52 5.95
CA ILE A 136 1.88 11.46 6.82
C ILE A 136 1.69 10.16 6.03
N PHE A 137 1.14 10.26 4.85
CA PHE A 137 0.92 9.11 3.98
C PHE A 137 2.26 8.45 3.59
N CYS A 138 3.25 9.24 3.20
CA CYS A 138 4.56 8.73 2.83
C CYS A 138 5.26 8.05 4.00
N ASP A 139 5.14 8.59 5.21
CA ASP A 139 5.71 7.97 6.39
C ASP A 139 5.07 6.61 6.67
N LYS A 140 3.75 6.52 6.54
CA LYS A 140 3.02 5.26 6.71
C LYS A 140 3.39 4.24 5.64
N LEU A 141 3.51 4.68 4.38
CA LEU A 141 3.98 3.82 3.29
C LEU A 141 5.37 3.28 3.55
N LYS A 142 6.26 4.16 4.02
CA LYS A 142 7.63 3.79 4.33
C LYS A 142 7.67 2.72 5.41
N ASP A 143 6.95 2.92 6.50
CA ASP A 143 6.92 1.96 7.61
C ASP A 143 6.37 0.62 7.18
N LEU A 144 5.25 0.63 6.47
CA LEU A 144 4.63 -0.60 5.98
C LEU A 144 5.52 -1.28 4.94
N GLY A 145 6.08 -0.50 4.02
CA GLY A 145 6.97 -1.01 2.98
C GLY A 145 8.21 -1.68 3.55
N PHE A 146 8.88 -1.05 4.51
CA PHE A 146 10.07 -1.63 5.14
C PHE A 146 9.74 -2.89 5.93
N LYS A 147 8.63 -2.88 6.66
CA LYS A 147 8.19 -4.06 7.42
C LYS A 147 8.02 -5.27 6.50
N HIS A 148 7.40 -5.07 5.36
CA HIS A 148 7.13 -6.15 4.42
C HIS A 148 8.29 -6.41 3.45
N ALA A 149 9.16 -5.43 3.22
CA ALA A 149 10.39 -5.65 2.48
C ALA A 149 11.30 -6.64 3.19
N PHE A 150 11.36 -6.54 4.52
CA PHE A 150 12.11 -7.51 5.31
C PHE A 150 11.59 -8.93 5.10
N LYS A 151 10.27 -9.11 5.13
CA LYS A 151 9.65 -10.41 4.87
C LYS A 151 9.88 -10.88 3.44
N ALA A 152 9.76 -9.98 2.47
CA ALA A 152 10.01 -10.27 1.07
C ALA A 152 11.48 -10.61 0.83
N GLY A 153 12.38 -9.90 1.50
CA GLY A 153 13.82 -10.17 1.44
C GLY A 153 14.18 -11.56 1.93
N ILE A 154 13.56 -12.01 3.02
CA ILE A 154 13.75 -13.38 3.50
C ILE A 154 13.27 -14.38 2.46
N SER A 155 12.10 -14.15 1.87
CA SER A 155 11.55 -15.00 0.82
C SER A 155 12.48 -15.02 -0.39
N CYS A 156 13.03 -13.87 -0.78
CA CYS A 156 13.99 -13.79 -1.89
C CYS A 156 15.27 -14.54 -1.58
N LEU A 157 15.74 -14.50 -0.33
CA LEU A 157 16.93 -15.25 0.05
C LEU A 157 16.72 -16.77 -0.08
N LEU A 158 15.51 -17.23 0.19
CA LEU A 158 15.19 -18.65 -0.02
C LEU A 158 15.17 -19.04 -1.49
N TYR A 159 14.86 -18.08 -2.36
CA TYR A 159 14.87 -18.30 -3.81
C TYR A 159 16.21 -18.00 -4.46
N THR A 160 17.03 -17.14 -3.85
CA THR A 160 18.19 -16.57 -4.53
C THR A 160 19.31 -17.57 -4.80
N SER A 161 19.37 -18.65 -4.07
CA SER A 161 20.31 -19.69 -4.45
C SER A 161 20.02 -20.19 -5.87
N ASP A 162 18.77 -20.11 -6.28
CA ASP A 162 18.36 -20.52 -7.62
C ASP A 162 18.36 -19.36 -8.61
N ALA A 163 17.84 -18.20 -8.19
CA ALA A 163 17.66 -17.05 -9.09
C ALA A 163 18.97 -16.31 -9.37
N ALA A 164 19.90 -16.26 -8.42
CA ALA A 164 21.18 -15.60 -8.61
C ALA A 164 22.05 -16.32 -9.63
N ASP A 165 21.86 -17.61 -9.77
CA ASP A 165 22.63 -18.41 -10.71
C ASP A 165 22.17 -18.25 -12.16
N GLU A 166 21.01 -17.63 -12.38
CA GLU A 166 20.49 -17.40 -13.72
C GLU A 166 20.99 -16.09 -14.34
N GLN A 167 21.64 -15.27 -13.56
CA GLN A 167 22.22 -14.03 -14.02
C GLN A 167 23.73 -14.14 -14.09
#